data_cf39b13c58381f17fc4d0f164c89d9bb
#
_entry.id   cf39b13c58381f17fc4d0f164c89d9bb
#
_cell.length_a   1.000
_cell.length_b   1.000
_cell.length_c   1.000
_cell.angle_alpha   90.00
_cell.angle_beta   90.00
_cell.angle_gamma   90.00
#
_symmetry.space_group_name_H-M   'P 1'
#
loop_
_entity.id
_entity.type
_entity.pdbx_description
1 polymer ?
#
loop_
_entity_poly.entity_id
_entity_poly.type
_entity_poly.pdbx_seq_one_letter_code
_entity_poly.pdbx_strand_id
1 'polypeptide(L)'
;MNIIVAVDENWAIGYRGDLLVRIPADHKMFRNETIGKVVVLGRKTMDTFPGGLPLAGRTNIVLTRNPEYQVKDAIVVHSVEELLAELKNYDTKDVYVIGGDSVYSQLLPYCDTAHVTKIDRSYEADTYFPNLDASGEWEITAESDEQSYFDTTYHFLKYERKQEEGDYRK
;
A
#
# COMPACT_ATOMS: atom_id res chain seq x y z
N MET A 1 -3.48 10.94 0.08
CA MET A 1 -3.32 9.62 -0.56
C MET A 1 -2.96 8.61 0.52
N ASN A 2 -3.43 7.40 0.39
CA ASN A 2 -3.28 6.35 1.39
C ASN A 2 -2.32 5.28 0.93
N ILE A 3 -1.65 4.64 1.90
CA ILE A 3 -0.94 3.39 1.70
C ILE A 3 -1.73 2.28 2.38
N ILE A 4 -1.72 1.08 1.81
CA ILE A 4 -2.23 -0.12 2.44
C ILE A 4 -1.19 -1.22 2.27
N VAL A 5 -0.76 -1.84 3.37
CA VAL A 5 0.36 -2.77 3.38
C VAL A 5 0.28 -3.72 4.58
N ALA A 6 0.73 -4.96 4.39
CA ALA A 6 0.94 -5.91 5.48
C ALA A 6 2.45 -6.10 5.69
N VAL A 7 2.91 -5.97 6.93
CA VAL A 7 4.33 -6.07 7.30
C VAL A 7 4.50 -7.03 8.46
N ASP A 8 5.68 -7.66 8.57
CA ASP A 8 6.07 -8.42 9.75
C ASP A 8 6.70 -7.52 10.82
N GLU A 9 7.25 -8.12 11.88
CA GLU A 9 7.91 -7.39 12.98
C GLU A 9 9.04 -6.48 12.50
N ASN A 10 9.69 -6.83 11.39
CA ASN A 10 10.84 -6.11 10.83
C ASN A 10 10.46 -5.22 9.65
N TRP A 11 9.17 -4.98 9.44
CA TRP A 11 8.65 -4.23 8.30
C TRP A 11 8.93 -4.89 6.94
N ALA A 12 9.12 -6.21 6.96
CA ALA A 12 9.25 -7.02 5.75
C ALA A 12 7.91 -7.18 5.06
N ILE A 13 7.90 -7.18 3.73
CA ILE A 13 6.69 -7.26 2.92
C ILE A 13 6.72 -8.38 1.89
N GLY A 14 7.88 -8.96 1.61
CA GLY A 14 7.96 -9.97 0.58
C GLY A 14 9.24 -10.78 0.58
N TYR A 15 9.18 -11.92 -0.11
CA TYR A 15 10.31 -12.80 -0.34
C TYR A 15 10.15 -13.48 -1.69
N ARG A 16 11.18 -13.37 -2.53
CA ARG A 16 11.22 -13.95 -3.89
C ARG A 16 9.97 -13.63 -4.73
N GLY A 17 9.49 -12.40 -4.63
CA GLY A 17 8.34 -11.92 -5.42
C GLY A 17 6.97 -12.25 -4.86
N ASP A 18 6.90 -12.95 -3.73
CA ASP A 18 5.63 -13.31 -3.08
C ASP A 18 5.44 -12.57 -1.76
N LEU A 19 4.18 -12.50 -1.33
CA LEU A 19 3.83 -12.06 0.02
C LEU A 19 4.41 -13.03 1.05
N LEU A 20 4.75 -12.52 2.24
CA LEU A 20 5.29 -13.34 3.33
C LEU A 20 4.26 -14.34 3.85
N VAL A 21 3.00 -13.94 3.94
CA VAL A 21 1.90 -14.76 4.45
C VAL A 21 0.58 -14.25 3.87
N ARG A 22 -0.38 -15.16 3.73
CA ARG A 22 -1.73 -14.81 3.28
C ARG A 22 -2.71 -15.03 4.43
N ILE A 23 -3.29 -13.94 4.91
CA ILE A 23 -4.26 -13.94 6.00
C ILE A 23 -5.63 -13.57 5.41
N PRO A 24 -6.63 -14.45 5.45
CA PRO A 24 -7.95 -14.19 4.84
C PRO A 24 -8.62 -12.91 5.34
N ALA A 25 -8.54 -12.63 6.63
CA ALA A 25 -9.13 -11.41 7.21
C ALA A 25 -8.43 -10.15 6.69
N ASP A 26 -7.13 -10.22 6.42
CA ASP A 26 -6.37 -9.11 5.83
C ASP A 26 -6.81 -8.87 4.38
N HIS A 27 -7.01 -9.92 3.60
CA HIS A 27 -7.53 -9.81 2.23
C HIS A 27 -8.93 -9.20 2.21
N LYS A 28 -9.77 -9.58 3.18
CA LYS A 28 -11.13 -9.03 3.31
C LYS A 28 -11.08 -7.54 3.67
N MET A 29 -10.22 -7.16 4.60
CA MET A 29 -10.02 -5.76 4.99
C MET A 29 -9.53 -4.94 3.79
N PHE A 30 -8.55 -5.45 3.05
CA PHE A 30 -8.02 -4.83 1.84
C PHE A 30 -9.14 -4.58 0.82
N ARG A 31 -9.94 -5.60 0.54
CA ARG A 31 -11.06 -5.48 -0.38
C ARG A 31 -12.06 -4.42 0.09
N ASN A 32 -12.46 -4.48 1.35
CA ASN A 32 -13.45 -3.54 1.92
C ASN A 32 -12.95 -2.09 1.86
N GLU A 33 -11.66 -1.86 2.11
CA GLU A 33 -11.06 -0.53 2.03
C GLU A 33 -10.99 0.01 0.61
N THR A 34 -10.72 -0.85 -0.37
CA THR A 34 -10.38 -0.41 -1.72
C THR A 34 -11.52 -0.51 -2.73
N ILE A 35 -12.59 -1.27 -2.44
CA ILE A 35 -13.68 -1.44 -3.39
C ILE A 35 -14.34 -0.10 -3.72
N GLY A 36 -14.55 0.16 -5.01
CA GLY A 36 -15.06 1.45 -5.48
C GLY A 36 -14.05 2.59 -5.46
N LYS A 37 -12.80 2.32 -5.08
CA LYS A 37 -11.74 3.32 -4.94
C LYS A 37 -10.71 3.19 -6.07
N VAL A 38 -9.63 3.97 -5.95
CA VAL A 38 -8.51 3.96 -6.89
C VAL A 38 -7.34 3.23 -6.24
N VAL A 39 -6.77 2.27 -6.95
CA VAL A 39 -5.56 1.57 -6.50
C VAL A 39 -4.40 1.89 -7.44
N VAL A 40 -3.25 2.20 -6.86
CA VAL A 40 -2.02 2.50 -7.58
C VAL A 40 -1.01 1.40 -7.28
N LEU A 41 -0.43 0.82 -8.31
CA LEU A 41 0.45 -0.33 -8.16
C LEU A 41 1.50 -0.37 -9.26
N GLY A 42 2.53 -1.16 -9.05
CA GLY A 42 3.55 -1.43 -10.06
C GLY A 42 3.17 -2.62 -10.95
N ARG A 43 3.82 -2.71 -12.12
CA ARG A 43 3.60 -3.79 -13.07
C ARG A 43 3.83 -5.17 -12.46
N LYS A 44 4.91 -5.34 -11.70
CA LYS A 44 5.22 -6.65 -11.08
C LYS A 44 4.10 -7.12 -10.14
N THR A 45 3.51 -6.19 -9.41
CA THR A 45 2.38 -6.50 -8.52
C THR A 45 1.16 -6.90 -9.34
N MET A 46 0.87 -6.19 -10.44
CA MET A 46 -0.21 -6.57 -11.36
C MET A 46 -0.02 -7.99 -11.88
N ASP A 47 1.21 -8.36 -12.24
CA ASP A 47 1.52 -9.68 -12.78
C ASP A 47 1.26 -10.80 -11.75
N THR A 48 1.22 -10.49 -10.45
CA THR A 48 0.92 -11.48 -9.41
C THR A 48 -0.58 -11.75 -9.24
N PHE A 49 -1.43 -10.90 -9.80
CA PHE A 49 -2.88 -11.09 -9.69
C PHE A 49 -3.34 -12.21 -10.63
N PRO A 50 -4.47 -12.88 -10.32
CA PRO A 50 -4.99 -13.96 -11.17
C PRO A 50 -5.13 -13.52 -12.62
N GLY A 51 -4.45 -14.24 -13.52
CA GLY A 51 -4.43 -13.92 -14.94
C GLY A 51 -3.71 -12.61 -15.30
N GLY A 52 -3.01 -11.97 -14.36
CA GLY A 52 -2.40 -10.66 -14.58
C GLY A 52 -3.41 -9.55 -14.80
N LEU A 53 -4.65 -9.73 -14.30
CA LEU A 53 -5.77 -8.82 -14.54
C LEU A 53 -5.95 -7.81 -13.40
N PRO A 54 -6.44 -6.60 -13.72
CA PRO A 54 -6.75 -5.59 -12.71
C PRO A 54 -7.76 -6.06 -11.67
N LEU A 55 -7.72 -5.45 -10.50
CA LEU A 55 -8.67 -5.74 -9.43
C LEU A 55 -10.07 -5.25 -9.81
N ALA A 56 -11.04 -6.16 -9.77
CA ALA A 56 -12.43 -5.85 -10.12
C ALA A 56 -13.04 -4.85 -9.15
N GLY A 57 -13.88 -3.95 -9.67
CA GLY A 57 -14.61 -2.98 -8.86
C GLY A 57 -13.76 -1.81 -8.36
N ARG A 58 -12.56 -1.65 -8.88
CA ARG A 58 -11.65 -0.55 -8.53
C ARG A 58 -11.08 0.07 -9.80
N THR A 59 -10.69 1.33 -9.72
CA THR A 59 -9.92 1.97 -10.77
C THR A 59 -8.45 1.63 -10.54
N ASN A 60 -7.84 0.90 -11.47
CA ASN A 60 -6.45 0.47 -11.37
C ASN A 60 -5.56 1.39 -12.19
N ILE A 61 -4.52 1.94 -11.55
CA ILE A 61 -3.50 2.76 -12.21
C ILE A 61 -2.15 2.07 -12.00
N VAL A 62 -1.51 1.67 -13.10
CA VAL A 62 -0.24 0.97 -13.07
C VAL A 62 0.89 1.94 -13.40
N LEU A 63 1.87 2.04 -12.50
CA LEU A 63 3.08 2.83 -12.69
C LEU A 63 4.20 1.89 -13.18
N THR A 64 4.70 2.13 -14.38
CA THR A 64 5.78 1.32 -14.96
C THR A 64 6.67 2.16 -15.89
N ARG A 65 7.96 1.88 -15.89
CA ARG A 65 8.90 2.51 -16.82
C ARG A 65 8.84 1.90 -18.21
N ASN A 66 8.22 0.73 -18.36
CA ASN A 66 8.11 0.07 -19.65
C ASN A 66 7.08 0.78 -20.54
N PRO A 67 7.50 1.51 -21.60
CA PRO A 67 6.57 2.28 -22.43
C PRO A 67 5.65 1.39 -23.28
N GLU A 68 5.97 0.11 -23.40
CA GLU A 68 5.18 -0.83 -24.21
C GLU A 68 4.22 -1.65 -23.38
N TYR A 69 4.24 -1.51 -22.04
CA TYR A 69 3.33 -2.26 -21.17
C TYR A 69 1.89 -1.85 -21.42
N GLN A 70 1.04 -2.83 -21.65
CA GLN A 70 -0.39 -2.65 -21.82
C GLN A 70 -1.13 -3.71 -21.01
N VAL A 71 -2.21 -3.31 -20.39
CA VAL A 71 -3.12 -4.20 -19.70
C VAL A 71 -4.54 -3.68 -19.89
N LYS A 72 -5.47 -4.59 -20.15
CA LYS A 72 -6.87 -4.24 -20.34
C LYS A 72 -7.49 -3.78 -19.01
N ASP A 73 -8.38 -2.79 -19.08
CA ASP A 73 -9.16 -2.28 -17.95
C ASP A 73 -8.32 -1.64 -16.84
N ALA A 74 -7.15 -1.11 -17.18
CA ALA A 74 -6.34 -0.31 -16.27
C ALA A 74 -5.75 0.90 -16.99
N ILE A 75 -5.44 1.92 -16.21
CA ILE A 75 -4.73 3.10 -16.69
C ILE A 75 -3.23 2.83 -16.46
N VAL A 76 -2.41 3.07 -17.48
CA VAL A 76 -0.96 2.90 -17.39
C VAL A 76 -0.27 4.26 -17.46
N VAL A 77 0.58 4.53 -16.47
CA VAL A 77 1.40 5.75 -16.43
C VAL A 77 2.87 5.37 -16.30
N HIS A 78 3.75 6.22 -16.79
CA HIS A 78 5.17 5.88 -16.93
C HIS A 78 6.11 6.71 -16.06
N SER A 79 5.57 7.63 -15.29
CA SER A 79 6.34 8.45 -14.35
C SER A 79 5.47 8.88 -13.18
N VAL A 80 6.10 9.29 -12.10
CA VAL A 80 5.39 9.87 -10.94
C VAL A 80 4.66 11.14 -11.37
N GLU A 81 5.25 11.93 -12.27
CA GLU A 81 4.61 13.15 -12.78
C GLU A 81 3.33 12.85 -13.54
N GLU A 82 3.34 11.84 -14.41
CA GLU A 82 2.14 11.39 -15.12
C GLU A 82 1.09 10.87 -14.13
N LEU A 83 1.53 10.10 -13.13
CA LEU A 83 0.64 9.59 -12.09
C LEU A 83 -0.05 10.73 -11.34
N LEU A 84 0.71 11.72 -10.87
CA LEU A 84 0.15 12.85 -10.12
C LEU A 84 -0.82 13.66 -10.97
N ALA A 85 -0.56 13.79 -12.27
CA ALA A 85 -1.47 14.44 -13.20
C ALA A 85 -2.79 13.66 -13.33
N GLU A 86 -2.71 12.33 -13.47
CA GLU A 86 -3.89 11.46 -13.53
C GLU A 86 -4.70 11.53 -12.23
N LEU A 87 -4.02 11.57 -11.09
CA LEU A 87 -4.66 11.57 -9.79
C LEU A 87 -5.45 12.86 -9.49
N LYS A 88 -5.25 13.92 -10.25
CA LYS A 88 -6.08 15.14 -10.14
C LYS A 88 -7.54 14.89 -10.47
N ASN A 89 -7.86 13.81 -11.15
CA ASN A 89 -9.23 13.42 -11.48
C ASN A 89 -9.97 12.75 -10.32
N TYR A 90 -9.30 12.50 -9.21
CA TYR A 90 -9.85 11.73 -8.09
C TYR A 90 -9.63 12.49 -6.77
N ASP A 91 -10.47 12.17 -5.78
CA ASP A 91 -10.24 12.64 -4.41
C ASP A 91 -9.09 11.84 -3.79
N THR A 92 -8.11 12.53 -3.23
CA THR A 92 -6.91 11.87 -2.68
C THR A 92 -7.22 10.89 -1.55
N LYS A 93 -8.29 11.11 -0.80
CA LYS A 93 -8.73 10.18 0.26
C LYS A 93 -9.20 8.83 -0.29
N ASP A 94 -9.52 8.75 -1.58
CA ASP A 94 -9.98 7.55 -2.26
C ASP A 94 -8.86 6.81 -3.01
N VAL A 95 -7.63 7.30 -2.93
CA VAL A 95 -6.47 6.73 -3.62
C VAL A 95 -5.64 5.90 -2.65
N TYR A 96 -5.38 4.64 -3.00
CA TYR A 96 -4.62 3.67 -2.20
C TYR A 96 -3.43 3.14 -2.99
N VAL A 97 -2.24 3.32 -2.45
CA VAL A 97 -1.00 2.74 -2.99
C VAL A 97 -0.88 1.32 -2.42
N ILE A 98 -0.85 0.32 -3.30
CA ILE A 98 -0.94 -1.09 -2.90
C ILE A 98 0.33 -1.92 -3.17
N GLY A 99 1.39 -1.31 -3.69
CA GLY A 99 2.69 -1.96 -3.83
C GLY A 99 3.21 -2.00 -5.27
N GLY A 100 4.36 -2.59 -5.48
CA GLY A 100 5.24 -3.14 -4.46
C GLY A 100 6.22 -2.13 -3.86
N ASP A 101 7.38 -2.63 -3.41
CA ASP A 101 8.36 -1.86 -2.65
C ASP A 101 8.81 -0.56 -3.36
N SER A 102 9.12 -0.64 -4.64
CA SER A 102 9.52 0.54 -5.42
C SER A 102 8.41 1.59 -5.49
N VAL A 103 7.18 1.16 -5.70
CA VAL A 103 6.03 2.07 -5.77
C VAL A 103 5.76 2.69 -4.41
N TYR A 104 5.81 1.91 -3.33
CA TYR A 104 5.69 2.44 -1.97
C TYR A 104 6.75 3.50 -1.70
N SER A 105 8.01 3.22 -2.02
CA SER A 105 9.12 4.15 -1.76
C SER A 105 8.98 5.45 -2.54
N GLN A 106 8.57 5.36 -3.79
CA GLN A 106 8.39 6.54 -4.64
C GLN A 106 7.22 7.41 -4.19
N LEU A 107 6.15 6.81 -3.68
CA LEU A 107 4.91 7.51 -3.38
C LEU A 107 4.70 7.85 -1.91
N LEU A 108 5.51 7.27 -1.01
CA LEU A 108 5.41 7.57 0.43
C LEU A 108 5.43 9.08 0.73
N PRO A 109 6.29 9.90 0.09
CA PRO A 109 6.28 11.35 0.35
C PRO A 109 4.96 12.05 0.04
N TYR A 110 4.12 11.46 -0.79
CA TYR A 110 2.83 12.03 -1.20
C TYR A 110 1.65 11.48 -0.38
N CYS A 111 1.93 10.58 0.56
CA CYS A 111 0.90 9.94 1.38
C CYS A 111 0.83 10.56 2.76
N ASP A 112 -0.37 10.67 3.30
CA ASP A 112 -0.63 11.19 4.64
C ASP A 112 -1.21 10.14 5.59
N THR A 113 -1.65 9.01 5.07
CA THR A 113 -2.31 7.94 5.81
C THR A 113 -1.76 6.59 5.37
N ALA A 114 -1.51 5.70 6.32
CA ALA A 114 -1.10 4.34 6.03
C ALA A 114 -1.91 3.35 6.86
N HIS A 115 -2.55 2.41 6.17
CA HIS A 115 -3.25 1.28 6.79
C HIS A 115 -2.28 0.11 6.80
N VAL A 116 -1.80 -0.25 7.97
CA VAL A 116 -0.74 -1.25 8.15
C VAL A 116 -1.28 -2.44 8.93
N THR A 117 -1.23 -3.63 8.33
CA THR A 117 -1.43 -4.88 9.05
C THR A 117 -0.09 -5.32 9.57
N LYS A 118 0.10 -5.26 10.89
CA LYS A 118 1.37 -5.63 11.52
C LYS A 118 1.28 -7.02 12.11
N ILE A 119 2.10 -7.92 11.59
CA ILE A 119 2.11 -9.34 11.93
C ILE A 119 3.21 -9.58 12.96
N ASP A 120 2.85 -10.21 14.09
CA ASP A 120 3.75 -10.45 15.22
C ASP A 120 4.63 -11.68 14.97
N ARG A 121 5.42 -11.64 13.91
CA ARG A 121 6.30 -12.71 13.51
C ARG A 121 7.42 -12.16 12.62
N SER A 122 8.58 -12.82 12.64
CA SER A 122 9.67 -12.54 11.71
C SER A 122 9.69 -13.61 10.63
N TYR A 123 9.69 -13.17 9.37
CA TYR A 123 9.79 -14.06 8.21
C TYR A 123 11.12 -13.87 7.51
N GLU A 124 11.56 -14.88 6.78
CA GLU A 124 12.63 -14.70 5.82
C GLU A 124 12.13 -13.78 4.73
N ALA A 125 12.87 -12.70 4.44
CA ALA A 125 12.41 -11.66 3.55
C ALA A 125 13.57 -11.03 2.80
N ASP A 126 13.27 -10.48 1.61
CA ASP A 126 14.22 -9.71 0.81
C ASP A 126 13.68 -8.32 0.46
N THR A 127 12.43 -8.05 0.82
CA THR A 127 11.74 -6.80 0.47
C THR A 127 11.08 -6.21 1.70
N TYR A 128 11.30 -4.90 1.92
CA TYR A 128 10.89 -4.21 3.13
C TYR A 128 10.15 -2.92 2.82
N PHE A 129 9.22 -2.57 3.71
CA PHE A 129 8.57 -1.26 3.74
C PHE A 129 9.31 -0.38 4.76
N PRO A 130 9.42 0.92 4.53
CA PRO A 130 10.05 1.83 5.49
C PRO A 130 9.41 1.73 6.88
N ASN A 131 10.24 1.68 7.92
CA ASN A 131 9.76 1.59 9.31
C ASN A 131 9.15 2.93 9.73
N LEU A 132 7.82 3.00 9.75
CA LEU A 132 7.12 4.23 10.11
C LEU A 132 7.27 4.59 11.59
N ASP A 133 7.49 3.59 12.46
CA ASP A 133 7.72 3.85 13.89
C ASP A 133 9.04 4.57 14.14
N ALA A 134 10.03 4.30 13.31
CA ALA A 134 11.38 4.88 13.47
C ALA A 134 11.54 6.24 12.78
N SER A 135 10.63 6.62 11.88
CA SER A 135 10.80 7.81 11.04
C SER A 135 10.63 9.13 11.78
N GLY A 136 9.86 9.13 12.88
CA GLY A 136 9.52 10.36 13.59
C GLY A 136 8.46 11.22 12.90
N GLU A 137 8.06 10.88 11.69
CA GLU A 137 7.11 11.66 10.89
C GLU A 137 5.68 11.12 10.93
N TRP A 138 5.50 9.92 11.47
CA TRP A 138 4.22 9.22 11.49
C TRP A 138 3.84 8.86 12.92
N GLU A 139 2.53 8.79 13.19
CA GLU A 139 1.99 8.35 14.47
C GLU A 139 0.81 7.39 14.26
N ILE A 140 0.62 6.47 15.19
CA ILE A 140 -0.53 5.56 15.19
C ILE A 140 -1.73 6.33 15.72
N THR A 141 -2.78 6.44 14.92
CA THR A 141 -4.02 7.16 15.29
C THR A 141 -5.19 6.22 15.53
N ALA A 142 -5.08 4.96 15.10
CA ALA A 142 -6.08 3.93 15.40
C ALA A 142 -5.40 2.57 15.42
N GLU A 143 -5.90 1.69 16.27
CA GLU A 143 -5.36 0.34 16.45
C GLU A 143 -6.51 -0.61 16.75
N SER A 144 -6.56 -1.74 16.05
CA SER A 144 -7.52 -2.80 16.35
C SER A 144 -7.09 -3.61 17.57
N ASP A 145 -8.03 -4.40 18.12
CA ASP A 145 -7.67 -5.46 19.03
C ASP A 145 -6.79 -6.49 18.33
N GLU A 146 -6.07 -7.28 19.11
CA GLU A 146 -5.26 -8.38 18.58
C GLU A 146 -6.14 -9.37 17.83
N GLN A 147 -5.72 -9.70 16.63
CA GLN A 147 -6.34 -10.70 15.78
C GLN A 147 -5.45 -11.93 15.73
N SER A 148 -5.99 -13.07 15.34
CA SER A 148 -5.20 -14.28 15.19
C SER A 148 -5.60 -15.08 13.95
N TYR A 149 -4.61 -15.77 13.38
CA TYR A 149 -4.77 -16.71 12.28
C TYR A 149 -3.80 -17.86 12.50
N PHE A 150 -4.32 -19.03 12.88
CA PHE A 150 -3.53 -20.18 13.36
C PHE A 150 -2.64 -19.75 14.53
N ASP A 151 -1.31 -19.93 14.44
CA ASP A 151 -0.34 -19.62 15.48
C ASP A 151 0.23 -18.18 15.39
N THR A 152 -0.33 -17.37 14.52
CA THR A 152 0.16 -16.02 14.26
C THR A 152 -0.86 -14.98 14.73
N THR A 153 -0.36 -13.93 15.40
CA THR A 153 -1.19 -12.79 15.80
C THR A 153 -0.84 -11.57 14.96
N TYR A 154 -1.77 -10.65 14.83
CA TYR A 154 -1.58 -9.42 14.08
C TYR A 154 -2.54 -8.34 14.55
N HIS A 155 -2.24 -7.09 14.15
CA HIS A 155 -3.08 -5.93 14.44
C HIS A 155 -3.29 -5.13 13.16
N PHE A 156 -4.45 -4.51 13.03
CA PHE A 156 -4.67 -3.49 12.01
C PHE A 156 -4.36 -2.13 12.64
N LEU A 157 -3.41 -1.41 12.06
CA LEU A 157 -2.97 -0.11 12.54
C LEU A 157 -3.23 0.95 11.48
N LYS A 158 -3.64 2.13 11.93
CA LYS A 158 -3.72 3.31 11.07
C LYS A 158 -2.64 4.29 11.51
N TYR A 159 -1.75 4.62 10.59
CA TYR A 159 -0.75 5.66 10.79
C TYR A 159 -1.19 6.91 10.05
N GLU A 160 -0.98 8.05 10.66
CA GLU A 160 -1.16 9.34 10.00
C GLU A 160 0.11 10.16 10.13
N ARG A 161 0.41 10.94 9.11
CA ARG A 161 1.58 11.81 9.13
C ARG A 161 1.36 12.90 10.16
N LYS A 162 2.37 13.13 11.00
CA LYS A 162 2.31 14.20 12.00
C LYS A 162 2.23 15.56 11.32
N GLN A 163 1.46 16.47 11.90
CA GLN A 163 1.40 17.84 11.44
C GLN A 163 2.65 18.58 11.89
N GLU A 164 3.18 19.44 11.03
CA GLU A 164 4.33 20.30 11.38
C GLU A 164 3.87 21.43 12.29
N GLU A 165 4.64 21.68 13.36
CA GLU A 165 4.34 22.75 14.32
C GLU A 165 4.25 24.13 13.66
N GLY A 166 4.96 24.34 12.54
CA GLY A 166 4.95 25.60 11.82
C GLY A 166 3.63 25.96 11.18
N ASP A 167 2.72 25.00 10.94
CA ASP A 167 1.45 25.22 10.28
C ASP A 167 0.47 26.05 11.11
N TYR A 168 0.63 26.06 12.42
CA TYR A 168 -0.25 26.81 13.33
C TYR A 168 0.06 28.30 13.40
N ARG A 169 1.13 28.74 12.77
CA ARG A 169 1.57 30.13 12.85
C ARG A 169 1.17 31.00 11.68
N LYS A 170 0.39 30.44 10.79
CA LYS A 170 -0.09 31.16 9.60
C LYS A 170 -1.47 31.78 9.81
#